data_d2eea2e738e459a9173095ca2013d6cc
#
_entry.id   d2eea2e738e459a9173095ca2013d6cc
#
_cell.length_a   1.000
_cell.length_b   1.000
_cell.length_c   1.000
_cell.angle_alpha   90.00
_cell.angle_beta   90.00
_cell.angle_gamma   90.00
#
_symmetry.space_group_name_H-M   'P 1'
#
loop_
_entity.id
_entity.type
_entity.pdbx_description
1 polymer ?
#
loop_
_entity_poly.entity_id
_entity_poly.type
_entity_poly.pdbx_seq_one_letter_code
_entity_poly.pdbx_strand_id
1 'polypeptide(L)'
;MPRRIDYAARYFRRLEDVRERIARDNPSAATRMVDRIRAAVERLREFPALGRPGRVAGTRELIISGTPYIVPYRVTEDQIQILGLMHSAQRWPDRFP
;
A
#
# COMPACT_ATOMS: atom_id res chain seq x y z
N MET A 1 -4.34 -16.80 13.78
CA MET A 1 -5.37 -15.77 13.57
C MET A 1 -4.87 -14.69 12.63
N PRO A 2 -5.67 -14.26 11.65
CA PRO A 2 -5.29 -13.13 10.80
C PRO A 2 -5.11 -11.87 11.64
N ARG A 3 -4.13 -11.05 11.27
CA ARG A 3 -3.89 -9.78 11.95
C ARG A 3 -4.89 -8.72 11.48
N ARG A 4 -5.21 -7.80 12.38
CA ARG A 4 -6.00 -6.61 12.04
C ARG A 4 -5.14 -5.67 11.19
N ILE A 5 -5.77 -4.98 10.23
CA ILE A 5 -5.10 -3.96 9.43
C ILE A 5 -5.51 -2.58 9.93
N ASP A 6 -4.52 -1.75 10.24
CA ASP A 6 -4.70 -0.37 10.63
C ASP A 6 -4.10 0.53 9.53
N TYR A 7 -4.84 1.53 9.06
CA TYR A 7 -4.47 2.34 7.90
C TYR A 7 -4.12 3.77 8.32
N ALA A 8 -2.95 4.26 7.90
CA ALA A 8 -2.66 5.68 8.01
C ALA A 8 -3.56 6.46 7.05
N ALA A 9 -4.02 7.63 7.49
CA ALA A 9 -4.91 8.47 6.67
C ALA A 9 -4.31 8.82 5.31
N ARG A 10 -3.00 9.01 5.22
CA ARG A 10 -2.32 9.32 3.96
C ARG A 10 -2.43 8.21 2.91
N TYR A 11 -2.61 6.94 3.34
CA TYR A 11 -2.86 5.83 2.41
C TYR A 11 -4.15 6.09 1.62
N PHE A 12 -5.22 6.45 2.32
CA PHE A 12 -6.51 6.70 1.67
C PHE A 12 -6.47 7.94 0.77
N ARG A 13 -5.79 9.00 1.21
CA ARG A 13 -5.66 10.21 0.39
C ARG A 13 -4.92 9.91 -0.90
N ARG A 14 -3.82 9.16 -0.81
CA ARG A 14 -3.05 8.80 -2.01
C ARG A 14 -3.81 7.85 -2.92
N LEU A 15 -4.55 6.91 -2.33
CA LEU A 15 -5.38 5.98 -3.11
C LEU A 15 -6.43 6.74 -3.91
N GLU A 16 -7.05 7.76 -3.32
CA GLU A 16 -8.01 8.61 -4.01
C GLU A 16 -7.34 9.42 -5.12
N ASP A 17 -6.14 9.96 -4.88
CA ASP A 17 -5.38 10.68 -5.91
C ASP A 17 -5.07 9.79 -7.11
N VAL A 18 -4.67 8.55 -6.86
CA VAL A 18 -4.40 7.57 -7.92
C VAL A 18 -5.67 7.29 -8.73
N ARG A 19 -6.78 7.05 -8.02
CA ARG A 19 -8.07 6.80 -8.66
C ARG A 19 -8.47 7.96 -9.57
N GLU A 20 -8.43 9.18 -9.06
CA GLU A 20 -8.83 10.37 -9.81
C GLU A 20 -7.98 10.59 -11.06
N ARG A 21 -6.68 10.39 -10.93
CA ARG A 21 -5.76 10.56 -12.05
C ARG A 21 -6.09 9.60 -13.19
N ILE A 22 -6.29 8.32 -12.87
CA ILE A 22 -6.59 7.30 -13.88
C ILE A 22 -7.99 7.51 -14.43
N ALA A 23 -8.96 7.90 -13.59
CA ALA A 23 -10.35 8.07 -14.00
C ALA A 23 -10.55 9.18 -15.02
N ARG A 24 -9.64 10.17 -15.09
CA ARG A 24 -9.72 11.22 -16.09
C ARG A 24 -9.73 10.67 -17.52
N ASP A 25 -8.96 9.61 -17.75
CA ASP A 25 -8.87 8.98 -19.07
C ASP A 25 -9.69 7.70 -19.16
N ASN A 26 -9.83 6.96 -18.07
CA ASN A 26 -10.46 5.64 -18.10
C ASN A 26 -11.03 5.28 -16.73
N PRO A 27 -12.32 5.60 -16.47
CA PRO A 27 -12.95 5.31 -15.17
C PRO A 27 -12.90 3.84 -14.75
N SER A 28 -13.09 2.91 -15.70
CA SER A 28 -13.08 1.49 -15.35
C SER A 28 -11.68 1.01 -14.99
N ALA A 29 -10.64 1.56 -15.61
CA ALA A 29 -9.26 1.25 -15.24
C ALA A 29 -8.93 1.77 -13.84
N ALA A 30 -9.50 2.92 -13.45
CA ALA A 30 -9.34 3.45 -12.10
C ALA A 30 -9.91 2.50 -11.06
N THR A 31 -11.10 1.98 -11.29
CA THR A 31 -11.73 1.00 -10.41
C THR A 31 -10.89 -0.26 -10.29
N ARG A 32 -10.41 -0.79 -11.41
CA ARG A 32 -9.56 -1.99 -11.41
C ARG A 32 -8.26 -1.77 -10.64
N MET A 33 -7.66 -0.59 -10.76
CA MET A 33 -6.42 -0.27 -10.04
C MET A 33 -6.64 -0.25 -8.54
N VAL A 34 -7.69 0.45 -8.10
CA VAL A 34 -8.04 0.52 -6.67
C VAL A 34 -8.33 -0.87 -6.11
N ASP A 35 -9.10 -1.67 -6.84
CA ASP A 35 -9.42 -3.03 -6.41
C ASP A 35 -8.17 -3.90 -6.31
N ARG A 36 -7.24 -3.75 -7.24
CA ARG A 36 -5.96 -4.49 -7.22
C ARG A 36 -5.12 -4.13 -5.99
N ILE A 37 -5.01 -2.85 -5.70
CA ILE A 37 -4.25 -2.38 -4.54
C ILE A 37 -4.88 -2.90 -3.25
N ARG A 38 -6.20 -2.76 -3.12
CA ARG A 38 -6.92 -3.18 -1.92
C ARG A 38 -6.84 -4.69 -1.70
N ALA A 39 -6.98 -5.47 -2.77
CA ALA A 39 -6.88 -6.92 -2.67
C ALA A 39 -5.48 -7.37 -2.24
N ALA A 40 -4.44 -6.72 -2.76
CA ALA A 40 -3.07 -7.04 -2.38
C ALA A 40 -2.82 -6.74 -0.90
N VAL A 41 -3.30 -5.60 -0.42
CA VAL A 41 -3.17 -5.22 0.99
C VAL A 41 -3.90 -6.21 1.90
N GLU A 42 -5.09 -6.65 1.50
CA GLU A 42 -5.90 -7.57 2.30
C GLU A 42 -5.20 -8.90 2.53
N ARG A 43 -4.37 -9.34 1.59
CA ARG A 43 -3.60 -10.58 1.74
C ARG A 43 -2.61 -10.53 2.90
N LEU A 44 -2.21 -9.35 3.34
CA LEU A 44 -1.27 -9.21 4.44
C LEU A 44 -1.82 -9.73 5.77
N ARG A 45 -3.14 -9.83 5.91
CA ARG A 45 -3.74 -10.40 7.13
C ARG A 45 -3.24 -11.82 7.39
N GLU A 46 -3.15 -12.62 6.34
CA GLU A 46 -2.72 -14.02 6.44
C GLU A 46 -1.22 -14.18 6.18
N PHE A 47 -0.64 -13.30 5.36
CA PHE A 47 0.75 -13.39 4.93
C PHE A 47 1.50 -12.09 5.24
N PRO A 48 1.74 -11.78 6.52
CA PRO A 48 2.36 -10.49 6.88
C PRO A 48 3.78 -10.31 6.35
N ALA A 49 4.50 -11.40 6.05
CA ALA A 49 5.85 -11.31 5.48
C ALA A 49 5.86 -11.29 3.96
N LEU A 50 4.71 -11.10 3.31
CA LEU A 50 4.58 -11.10 1.84
C LEU A 50 5.43 -10.02 1.17
N GLY A 51 5.53 -8.83 1.79
CA GLY A 51 6.37 -7.76 1.29
C GLY A 51 7.84 -7.98 1.60
N ARG A 52 8.71 -7.36 0.79
CA ARG A 52 10.15 -7.41 0.99
C ARG A 52 10.57 -6.47 2.15
N PRO A 53 11.75 -6.66 2.74
CA PRO A 53 12.29 -5.67 3.70
C PRO A 53 12.32 -4.28 3.07
N GLY A 54 11.84 -3.29 3.83
CA GLY A 54 11.67 -1.94 3.31
C GLY A 54 12.95 -1.12 3.34
N ARG A 55 12.99 -0.08 2.49
CA ARG A 55 14.09 0.90 2.49
C ARG A 55 14.06 1.79 3.72
N VAL A 56 12.90 1.94 4.35
CA VAL A 56 12.77 2.65 5.62
C VAL A 56 12.90 1.63 6.75
N ALA A 57 13.71 1.93 7.76
CA ALA A 57 13.99 0.99 8.85
C ALA A 57 12.69 0.52 9.53
N GLY A 58 12.63 -0.78 9.82
CA GLY A 58 11.48 -1.38 10.52
C GLY A 58 10.25 -1.59 9.66
N THR A 59 10.34 -1.37 8.34
CA THR A 59 9.18 -1.51 7.45
C THR A 59 9.38 -2.63 6.44
N ARG A 60 8.28 -2.99 5.79
CA ARG A 60 8.26 -3.85 4.61
C ARG A 60 7.59 -3.10 3.47
N GLU A 61 7.81 -3.56 2.26
CA GLU A 61 7.25 -2.98 1.04
C GLU A 61 6.49 -4.02 0.26
N LEU A 62 5.19 -3.81 0.09
CA LEU A 62 4.36 -4.65 -0.74
C LEU A 62 4.33 -4.08 -2.15
N ILE A 63 4.96 -4.78 -3.08
CA ILE A 63 4.96 -4.38 -4.50
C ILE A 63 3.61 -4.79 -5.10
N ILE A 64 2.91 -3.83 -5.70
CA ILE A 64 1.66 -4.14 -6.40
C ILE A 64 2.02 -4.56 -7.83
N SER A 65 1.92 -5.85 -8.07
CA SER A 65 2.38 -6.48 -9.31
C SER A 65 1.80 -5.81 -10.55
N GLY A 66 2.66 -5.51 -11.54
CA GLY A 66 2.23 -4.89 -12.80
C GLY A 66 1.93 -3.40 -12.69
N THR A 67 2.29 -2.76 -11.59
CA THR A 67 2.07 -1.32 -11.38
C THR A 67 3.33 -0.67 -10.81
N PRO A 68 3.42 0.67 -10.86
CA PRO A 68 4.53 1.36 -10.18
C PRO A 68 4.27 1.60 -8.68
N TYR A 69 3.18 1.05 -8.12
CA TYR A 69 2.79 1.36 -6.75
C TYR A 69 3.34 0.35 -5.74
N ILE A 70 3.72 0.88 -4.59
CA ILE A 70 4.30 0.13 -3.47
C ILE A 70 3.59 0.57 -2.20
N VAL A 71 3.21 -0.40 -1.37
CA VAL A 71 2.56 -0.12 -0.09
C VAL A 71 3.54 -0.41 1.04
N PRO A 72 4.14 0.63 1.65
CA PRO A 72 4.96 0.44 2.83
C PRO A 72 4.09 0.09 4.03
N TYR A 73 4.53 -0.87 4.82
CA TYR A 73 3.78 -1.30 5.99
C TYR A 73 4.73 -1.78 7.10
N ARG A 74 4.18 -1.89 8.29
CA ARG A 74 4.90 -2.38 9.46
C ARG A 74 4.08 -3.49 10.10
N VAL A 75 4.75 -4.57 10.53
CA VAL A 75 4.09 -5.69 11.21
C VAL A 75 4.37 -5.56 12.68
N THR A 76 3.31 -5.57 13.48
CA THR A 76 3.42 -5.65 14.93
C THR A 76 2.88 -7.00 15.40
N GLU A 77 2.87 -7.24 16.71
CA GLU A 77 2.44 -8.52 17.26
C GLU A 77 1.00 -8.87 16.86
N ASP A 78 0.11 -7.88 16.82
CA ASP A 78 -1.32 -8.10 16.62
C ASP A 78 -1.92 -7.42 15.41
N GLN A 79 -1.15 -6.60 14.68
CA GLN A 79 -1.70 -5.87 13.54
C GLN A 79 -0.68 -5.61 12.43
N ILE A 80 -1.22 -5.23 11.28
CA ILE A 80 -0.48 -4.71 10.13
C ILE A 80 -0.77 -3.21 10.08
N GLN A 81 0.26 -2.38 10.10
CA GLN A 81 0.12 -0.93 9.98
C GLN A 81 0.45 -0.50 8.56
N ILE A 82 -0.55 -0.09 7.80
CA ILE A 82 -0.36 0.42 6.44
C ILE A 82 0.08 1.88 6.55
N LEU A 83 1.29 2.18 6.10
CA LEU A 83 1.94 3.46 6.33
C LEU A 83 1.69 4.47 5.21
N GLY A 84 1.34 4.01 4.03
CA GLY A 84 1.10 4.89 2.90
C GLY A 84 0.94 4.11 1.61
N LEU A 85 0.93 4.84 0.51
CA LEU A 85 0.92 4.29 -0.85
C LEU A 85 1.89 5.14 -1.67
N MET A 86 2.97 4.51 -2.14
CA MET A 86 4.06 5.21 -2.78
C MET A 86 4.15 4.84 -4.26
N HIS A 87 4.64 5.77 -5.07
CA HIS A 87 5.04 5.49 -6.44
C HIS A 87 6.55 5.17 -6.44
N SER A 88 6.97 4.20 -7.24
CA SER A 88 8.38 3.76 -7.26
C SER A 88 9.36 4.88 -7.62
N ALA A 89 8.93 5.85 -8.44
CA ALA A 89 9.76 6.99 -8.87
C ALA A 89 9.70 8.17 -7.91
N GLN A 90 8.87 8.09 -6.88
CA GLN A 90 8.66 9.16 -5.93
C GLN A 90 9.78 9.18 -4.88
N ARG A 91 10.10 10.37 -4.37
CA ARG A 91 11.01 10.50 -3.25
C ARG A 91 10.34 9.98 -1.97
N TRP A 92 11.04 9.12 -1.23
CA TRP A 92 10.51 8.50 -0.02
C TRP A 92 11.02 9.23 1.21
N PRO A 93 10.25 9.24 2.30
CA PRO A 93 10.72 9.80 3.56
C PRO A 93 11.79 8.90 4.18
N ASP A 94 12.58 9.46 5.10
CA ASP A 94 13.57 8.69 5.85
C ASP A 94 12.90 7.73 6.84
N ARG A 95 11.71 8.10 7.29
CA ARG A 95 10.91 7.30 8.23
C ARG A 95 9.44 7.67 8.12
N PHE A 96 8.59 6.74 8.54
CA PHE A 96 7.15 6.98 8.65
C PHE A 96 6.78 7.22 10.12
N PRO A 97 5.90 8.18 10.40
CA PRO A 97 5.42 8.44 11.75
C PRO A 97 4.74 7.25 12.41
#